data_6b4ee06db1146eb6729af1ae4d32d53b
#
_entry.id   6b4ee06db1146eb6729af1ae4d32d53b
#
_cell.length_a   1.000
_cell.length_b   1.000
_cell.length_c   1.000
_cell.angle_alpha   90.00
_cell.angle_beta   90.00
_cell.angle_gamma   90.00
#
_symmetry.space_group_name_H-M   'P 1'
#
loop_
_entity.id
_entity.type
_entity.pdbx_description
1 polymer ?
#
loop_
_entity_poly.entity_id
_entity_poly.type
_entity_poly.pdbx_seq_one_letter_code
_entity_poly.pdbx_strand_id
1 'polypeptide(L)'
;MIYRNQSDFGKPKEPILAFTQFLRAFDVKPLNGWKSRTNASMTGVYQFFYLENVIGQSPLRSDSVFNFFSSDFVPADEHFISNNLIAPEFQIQSDTILIKYHNLIRTSLNTQEKNAITESGTSIRGFGEGRNHTKQNYYINIDQELRVFEYALDGDTNGDYININTESAKRNALNTLLQHLDKKLMGGEMPSEYYTAITTHLMNMNWGKTKNFTEARNVIYDAIRFIVTSSFFMIQK
;
A
#
# COMPACT_ATOMS: atom_id res chain seq x y z
N MET A 1 17.86 -18.97 -16.52
CA MET A 1 17.60 -17.70 -17.23
C MET A 1 16.55 -17.86 -18.37
N ILE A 2 15.71 -18.88 -18.35
CA ILE A 2 14.98 -19.35 -19.52
C ILE A 2 13.47 -19.01 -19.48
N TYR A 3 12.93 -18.56 -18.34
CA TYR A 3 11.47 -18.48 -18.18
C TYR A 3 10.88 -17.08 -18.00
N ARG A 4 11.68 -16.01 -18.07
CA ARG A 4 11.21 -14.63 -17.86
C ARG A 4 10.20 -14.11 -18.88
N ASN A 5 10.07 -14.76 -20.02
CA ASN A 5 9.19 -14.32 -21.10
C ASN A 5 7.87 -15.13 -21.20
N GLN A 6 7.61 -16.00 -20.25
CA GLN A 6 6.32 -16.71 -20.24
C GLN A 6 5.25 -15.84 -19.56
N SER A 7 4.04 -15.84 -20.08
CA SER A 7 2.91 -15.07 -19.58
C SER A 7 2.53 -15.41 -18.13
N ASP A 8 2.87 -16.60 -17.69
CA ASP A 8 2.65 -17.19 -16.38
C ASP A 8 3.86 -17.11 -15.43
N PHE A 9 4.94 -16.42 -15.86
CA PHE A 9 6.12 -16.23 -15.02
C PHE A 9 5.80 -15.31 -13.85
N GLY A 10 6.15 -15.75 -12.66
CA GLY A 10 6.06 -14.95 -11.44
C GLY A 10 5.90 -15.85 -10.20
N LYS A 11 6.17 -15.26 -9.05
CA LYS A 11 5.91 -15.91 -7.77
C LYS A 11 5.19 -14.96 -6.82
N PRO A 12 4.39 -15.46 -5.87
CA PRO A 12 3.79 -14.62 -4.84
C PRO A 12 4.88 -13.93 -4.02
N LYS A 13 4.71 -12.63 -3.78
CA LYS A 13 5.57 -11.90 -2.85
C LYS A 13 5.22 -12.30 -1.42
N GLU A 14 6.22 -12.44 -0.60
CA GLU A 14 6.01 -12.47 0.83
C GLU A 14 5.32 -11.16 1.29
N PRO A 15 4.35 -11.20 2.21
CA PRO A 15 3.65 -10.00 2.67
C PRO A 15 4.57 -8.89 3.17
N ILE A 16 5.69 -9.25 3.82
CA ILE A 16 6.69 -8.29 4.28
C ILE A 16 7.41 -7.60 3.11
N LEU A 17 7.68 -8.32 2.01
CA LEU A 17 8.30 -7.74 0.82
C LEU A 17 7.34 -6.80 0.10
N ALA A 18 6.08 -7.18 -0.03
CA ALA A 18 5.05 -6.31 -0.60
C ALA A 18 4.88 -5.03 0.22
N PHE A 19 4.81 -5.14 1.55
CA PHE A 19 4.70 -4.01 2.44
C PHE A 19 5.92 -3.09 2.39
N THR A 20 7.13 -3.63 2.41
CA THR A 20 8.36 -2.81 2.32
C THR A 20 8.53 -2.17 0.96
N GLN A 21 8.10 -2.81 -0.13
CA GLN A 21 8.05 -2.20 -1.45
C GLN A 21 7.10 -0.99 -1.46
N PHE A 22 5.90 -1.13 -0.90
CA PHE A 22 4.96 -0.03 -0.74
C PHE A 22 5.57 1.14 0.04
N LEU A 23 6.19 0.89 1.20
CA LEU A 23 6.80 1.94 2.01
C LEU A 23 7.93 2.68 1.26
N ARG A 24 8.77 1.96 0.53
CA ARG A 24 9.86 2.53 -0.26
C ARG A 24 9.35 3.37 -1.43
N ALA A 25 8.27 2.94 -2.08
CA ALA A 25 7.71 3.65 -3.22
C ALA A 25 7.24 5.07 -2.86
N PHE A 26 6.80 5.30 -1.63
CA PHE A 26 6.25 6.57 -1.20
C PHE A 26 7.16 7.37 -0.24
N ASP A 27 8.46 7.09 -0.24
CA ASP A 27 9.43 7.81 0.61
C ASP A 27 8.86 8.10 2.00
N VAL A 28 8.48 7.03 2.67
CA VAL A 28 7.84 7.06 3.98
C VAL A 28 8.62 7.94 4.94
N LYS A 29 7.94 8.78 5.71
CA LYS A 29 8.56 9.68 6.68
C LYS A 29 8.26 9.24 8.11
N PRO A 30 9.24 9.28 9.00
CA PRO A 30 8.99 9.08 10.42
C PRO A 30 8.27 10.29 10.99
N LEU A 31 7.42 10.05 11.98
CA LEU A 31 6.76 11.12 12.73
C LEU A 31 7.70 11.66 13.79
N ASN A 32 8.01 12.95 13.69
CA ASN A 32 8.86 13.64 14.67
C ASN A 32 8.08 13.87 15.98
N GLY A 33 8.79 13.74 17.12
CA GLY A 33 8.20 14.01 18.43
C GLY A 33 7.34 12.89 19.01
N TRP A 34 7.31 11.73 18.36
CA TRP A 34 6.66 10.57 18.93
C TRP A 34 7.38 10.15 20.23
N LYS A 35 6.60 9.98 21.29
CA LYS A 35 7.13 9.55 22.59
C LYS A 35 6.99 8.03 22.73
N SER A 36 8.08 7.38 23.05
CA SER A 36 8.08 5.97 23.39
C SER A 36 7.29 5.73 24.69
N ARG A 37 7.01 4.45 25.01
CA ARG A 37 6.38 4.05 26.28
C ARG A 37 7.14 4.57 27.51
N THR A 38 8.42 4.85 27.41
CA THR A 38 9.28 5.40 28.46
C THR A 38 9.38 6.94 28.42
N ASN A 39 8.49 7.62 27.69
CA ASN A 39 8.53 9.07 27.45
C ASN A 39 9.80 9.59 26.73
N ALA A 40 10.68 8.72 26.26
CA ALA A 40 11.79 9.13 25.41
C ALA A 40 11.25 9.62 24.06
N SER A 41 11.63 10.82 23.67
CA SER A 41 11.32 11.34 22.32
C SER A 41 12.10 10.53 21.29
N MET A 42 11.41 9.88 20.37
CA MET A 42 12.03 9.15 19.25
C MET A 42 11.85 9.93 17.98
N THR A 43 12.98 10.33 17.39
CA THR A 43 13.01 11.05 16.13
C THR A 43 13.68 10.18 15.07
N GLY A 44 13.11 10.12 13.89
CA GLY A 44 13.73 9.40 12.77
C GLY A 44 13.66 7.86 12.84
N VAL A 45 12.88 7.29 13.76
CA VAL A 45 12.78 5.84 13.94
C VAL A 45 11.40 5.34 13.50
N TYR A 46 11.41 4.32 12.64
CA TYR A 46 10.19 3.59 12.27
C TYR A 46 9.91 2.50 13.28
N GLN A 47 8.67 2.38 13.71
CA GLN A 47 8.26 1.29 14.61
C GLN A 47 7.19 0.43 13.96
N PHE A 48 7.48 -0.85 13.89
CA PHE A 48 6.59 -1.89 13.43
C PHE A 48 6.44 -2.92 14.56
N PHE A 49 5.46 -2.69 15.43
CA PHE A 49 5.20 -3.62 16.51
C PHE A 49 4.31 -4.78 16.03
N TYR A 50 4.71 -6.00 16.41
CA TYR A 50 3.92 -7.20 16.18
C TYR A 50 3.44 -7.38 14.72
N LEU A 51 4.34 -7.09 13.78
CA LEU A 51 4.05 -7.20 12.36
C LEU A 51 3.68 -8.64 11.99
N GLU A 52 4.24 -9.62 12.69
CA GLU A 52 3.88 -11.04 12.58
C GLU A 52 2.39 -11.32 12.83
N ASN A 53 1.75 -10.58 13.72
CA ASN A 53 0.31 -10.72 13.98
C ASN A 53 -0.58 -10.08 12.90
N VAL A 54 0.02 -9.24 12.06
CA VAL A 54 -0.68 -8.47 11.02
C VAL A 54 -0.49 -9.08 9.65
N ILE A 55 0.76 -9.37 9.27
CA ILE A 55 1.11 -9.89 7.96
C ILE A 55 1.76 -11.27 7.99
N GLY A 56 1.75 -11.94 9.14
CA GLY A 56 2.31 -13.26 9.30
C GLY A 56 3.84 -13.32 9.34
N GLN A 57 4.51 -12.18 9.27
CA GLN A 57 5.97 -12.09 9.22
C GLN A 57 6.49 -10.88 9.97
N SER A 58 7.65 -11.03 10.61
CA SER A 58 8.41 -9.94 11.21
C SER A 58 9.90 -10.27 11.16
N PRO A 59 10.79 -9.28 10.95
CA PRO A 59 12.22 -9.55 10.93
C PRO A 59 12.69 -10.23 12.20
N LEU A 60 13.49 -11.28 12.08
CA LEU A 60 14.10 -12.05 13.17
C LEU A 60 13.08 -12.72 14.14
N ARG A 61 11.85 -12.97 13.70
CA ARG A 61 10.77 -13.57 14.51
C ARG A 61 10.16 -14.82 13.89
N SER A 62 10.86 -15.50 13.00
CA SER A 62 10.42 -16.82 12.54
C SER A 62 10.53 -17.85 13.67
N ASP A 63 9.60 -18.80 13.69
CA ASP A 63 9.55 -19.85 14.71
C ASP A 63 10.74 -20.81 14.63
N SER A 64 11.41 -20.86 13.46
CA SER A 64 12.56 -21.71 13.21
C SER A 64 13.58 -21.04 12.30
N VAL A 65 14.76 -21.69 12.14
CA VAL A 65 15.80 -21.28 11.20
C VAL A 65 15.37 -21.43 9.72
N PHE A 66 14.27 -22.10 9.47
CA PHE A 66 13.74 -22.38 8.14
C PHE A 66 12.73 -21.31 7.63
N ASN A 67 12.68 -20.13 8.28
CA ASN A 67 11.77 -19.05 7.91
C ASN A 67 10.33 -19.27 8.42
N PHE A 68 9.35 -18.57 7.82
CA PHE A 68 7.94 -18.55 8.21
C PHE A 68 7.09 -19.60 7.49
N PHE A 69 7.66 -20.34 6.55
CA PHE A 69 6.97 -21.34 5.74
C PHE A 69 7.90 -22.48 5.37
N SER A 70 7.34 -23.68 5.14
CA SER A 70 8.11 -24.82 4.65
C SER A 70 8.51 -24.65 3.19
N SER A 71 9.75 -25.01 2.86
CA SER A 71 10.27 -24.90 1.49
C SER A 71 9.58 -25.84 0.50
N ASP A 72 8.89 -26.85 0.98
CA ASP A 72 8.19 -27.90 0.22
C ASP A 72 6.66 -27.77 0.32
N PHE A 73 6.16 -26.65 0.79
CA PHE A 73 4.72 -26.44 0.93
C PHE A 73 3.99 -26.48 -0.42
N VAL A 74 2.95 -27.29 -0.50
CA VAL A 74 2.03 -27.40 -1.64
C VAL A 74 0.68 -26.86 -1.19
N PRO A 75 0.12 -25.83 -1.82
CA PRO A 75 -1.22 -25.36 -1.52
C PRO A 75 -2.28 -26.45 -1.69
N ALA A 76 -3.32 -26.44 -0.85
CA ALA A 76 -4.41 -27.42 -0.89
C ALA A 76 -5.41 -27.12 -2.02
N ASP A 77 -4.91 -26.91 -3.22
CA ASP A 77 -5.66 -26.66 -4.45
C ASP A 77 -5.34 -27.76 -5.46
N GLU A 78 -6.36 -28.25 -6.20
CA GLU A 78 -6.23 -29.37 -7.11
C GLU A 78 -5.17 -29.12 -8.19
N HIS A 79 -5.05 -27.90 -8.68
CA HIS A 79 -4.05 -27.54 -9.69
C HIS A 79 -2.62 -27.70 -9.17
N PHE A 80 -2.35 -27.27 -7.93
CA PHE A 80 -1.03 -27.41 -7.31
C PHE A 80 -0.71 -28.88 -7.01
N ILE A 81 -1.68 -29.60 -6.46
CA ILE A 81 -1.51 -31.01 -6.08
C ILE A 81 -1.29 -31.88 -7.32
N SER A 82 -2.13 -31.77 -8.35
CA SER A 82 -2.06 -32.59 -9.55
C SER A 82 -0.80 -32.35 -10.39
N ASN A 83 -0.26 -31.13 -10.35
CA ASN A 83 0.97 -30.79 -11.07
C ASN A 83 2.23 -30.82 -10.18
N ASN A 84 2.09 -31.22 -8.92
CA ASN A 84 3.17 -31.25 -7.92
C ASN A 84 3.92 -29.92 -7.84
N LEU A 85 3.17 -28.81 -7.79
CA LEU A 85 3.71 -27.45 -7.75
C LEU A 85 3.95 -27.00 -6.30
N ILE A 86 5.18 -26.61 -6.01
CA ILE A 86 5.60 -26.10 -4.70
C ILE A 86 5.43 -24.57 -4.71
N ALA A 87 4.75 -24.02 -3.71
CA ALA A 87 4.54 -22.60 -3.56
C ALA A 87 4.57 -22.18 -2.06
N PRO A 88 5.77 -22.12 -1.45
CA PRO A 88 5.98 -21.89 -0.02
C PRO A 88 5.29 -20.64 0.51
N GLU A 89 5.34 -19.55 -0.25
CA GLU A 89 4.82 -18.24 0.14
C GLU A 89 3.29 -18.25 0.38
N PHE A 90 2.56 -19.18 -0.25
CA PHE A 90 1.12 -19.33 0.00
C PHE A 90 0.79 -19.83 1.41
N GLN A 91 1.73 -20.47 2.10
CA GLN A 91 1.49 -20.95 3.46
C GLN A 91 1.17 -19.80 4.43
N ILE A 92 1.74 -18.63 4.22
CA ILE A 92 1.51 -17.43 5.05
C ILE A 92 0.46 -16.48 4.45
N GLN A 93 0.04 -16.68 3.21
CA GLN A 93 -0.97 -15.85 2.54
C GLN A 93 -2.39 -16.40 2.77
N SER A 94 -2.74 -16.66 4.04
CA SER A 94 -4.11 -17.03 4.39
C SER A 94 -5.09 -15.86 4.19
N ASP A 95 -6.38 -16.16 4.04
CA ASP A 95 -7.44 -15.15 3.94
C ASP A 95 -7.38 -14.13 5.07
N THR A 96 -7.10 -14.60 6.28
CA THR A 96 -6.94 -13.74 7.46
C THR A 96 -5.78 -12.75 7.29
N ILE A 97 -4.64 -13.22 6.80
CA ILE A 97 -3.46 -12.36 6.57
C ILE A 97 -3.73 -11.37 5.44
N LEU A 98 -4.38 -11.79 4.36
CA LEU A 98 -4.77 -10.90 3.27
C LEU A 98 -5.69 -9.76 3.75
N ILE A 99 -6.70 -10.08 4.55
CA ILE A 99 -7.60 -9.08 5.14
C ILE A 99 -6.83 -8.13 6.08
N LYS A 100 -5.94 -8.65 6.90
CA LYS A 100 -5.10 -7.84 7.80
C LYS A 100 -4.14 -6.95 7.01
N TYR A 101 -3.53 -7.46 5.94
CA TYR A 101 -2.70 -6.68 5.02
C TYR A 101 -3.48 -5.52 4.40
N HIS A 102 -4.69 -5.78 3.91
CA HIS A 102 -5.60 -4.75 3.41
C HIS A 102 -5.86 -3.63 4.43
N ASN A 103 -6.12 -4.02 5.68
CA ASN A 103 -6.34 -3.09 6.79
C ASN A 103 -5.07 -2.30 7.13
N LEU A 104 -3.89 -2.94 7.06
CA LEU A 104 -2.59 -2.29 7.27
C LEU A 104 -2.37 -1.18 6.23
N ILE A 105 -2.56 -1.48 4.95
CA ILE A 105 -2.42 -0.49 3.87
C ILE A 105 -3.40 0.67 4.08
N ARG A 106 -4.68 0.39 4.35
CA ARG A 106 -5.68 1.42 4.60
C ARG A 106 -5.31 2.34 5.76
N THR A 107 -4.83 1.78 6.85
CA THR A 107 -4.42 2.58 8.02
C THR A 107 -3.16 3.38 7.72
N SER A 108 -2.19 2.81 7.02
CA SER A 108 -0.96 3.49 6.62
C SER A 108 -1.25 4.73 5.76
N LEU A 109 -2.18 4.64 4.82
CA LEU A 109 -2.60 5.76 3.98
C LEU A 109 -3.41 6.82 4.74
N ASN A 110 -4.23 6.42 5.71
CA ASN A 110 -5.06 7.35 6.47
C ASN A 110 -4.30 8.14 7.54
N THR A 111 -3.05 7.78 7.81
CA THR A 111 -2.21 8.51 8.77
C THR A 111 -1.65 9.75 8.10
N GLN A 112 -1.99 10.93 8.64
CA GLN A 112 -1.55 12.22 8.13
C GLN A 112 -0.49 12.84 9.05
N GLU A 113 0.43 13.58 8.46
CA GLU A 113 1.43 14.35 9.21
C GLU A 113 0.79 15.30 10.22
N LYS A 114 -0.28 16.02 9.86
CA LYS A 114 -1.00 16.93 10.75
C LYS A 114 -1.56 16.25 12.01
N ASN A 115 -2.10 15.06 11.85
CA ASN A 115 -2.67 14.32 12.98
C ASN A 115 -1.59 13.71 13.87
N ALA A 116 -0.39 13.59 13.34
CA ALA A 116 0.76 13.05 14.03
C ALA A 116 1.49 14.09 14.89
N ILE A 117 1.50 15.35 14.45
CA ILE A 117 2.22 16.45 15.11
C ILE A 117 1.34 17.17 16.14
N THR A 118 0.03 17.31 15.89
CA THR A 118 -0.85 18.11 16.74
C THR A 118 -1.40 17.36 17.94
N GLU A 119 -1.36 16.04 17.94
CA GLU A 119 -1.90 15.25 19.02
C GLU A 119 -0.80 14.77 19.97
N SER A 120 -0.32 15.68 20.79
CA SER A 120 0.40 15.38 22.02
C SER A 120 -0.39 14.35 22.83
N GLY A 121 -0.10 13.06 22.62
CA GLY A 121 -0.62 11.98 23.45
C GLY A 121 -1.82 11.20 22.92
N THR A 122 -2.43 11.57 21.80
CA THR A 122 -3.59 10.84 21.29
C THR A 122 -3.19 9.79 20.26
N SER A 123 -3.66 8.59 20.49
CA SER A 123 -3.34 7.37 19.76
C SER A 123 -3.75 7.45 18.29
N ILE A 124 -2.81 7.49 17.39
CA ILE A 124 -3.06 6.90 16.09
C ILE A 124 -3.31 5.41 16.35
N ARG A 125 -4.55 4.96 16.19
CA ARG A 125 -4.91 3.55 16.40
C ARG A 125 -4.20 2.71 15.36
N GLY A 126 -3.10 2.11 15.74
CA GLY A 126 -2.37 1.16 14.92
C GLY A 126 -2.78 -0.27 15.24
N PHE A 127 -2.15 -1.22 14.62
CA PHE A 127 -2.44 -2.66 14.65
C PHE A 127 -1.96 -3.33 15.93
N GLY A 128 -2.78 -4.17 16.53
CA GLY A 128 -2.43 -5.07 17.62
C GLY A 128 -3.48 -5.15 18.70
N GLU A 129 -3.65 -6.31 19.26
CA GLU A 129 -4.49 -6.57 20.42
C GLU A 129 -3.80 -6.05 21.66
N GLY A 130 -4.45 -5.15 22.39
CA GLY A 130 -4.01 -4.76 23.72
C GLY A 130 -3.42 -3.36 23.84
N ARG A 131 -3.80 -2.73 24.87
CA ARG A 131 -3.55 -1.37 25.34
C ARG A 131 -2.11 -0.91 25.06
N ASN A 132 -1.90 -0.04 24.10
CA ASN A 132 -0.73 0.81 23.91
C ASN A 132 0.40 0.39 22.95
N HIS A 133 0.27 -0.68 22.15
CA HIS A 133 1.41 -1.13 21.33
C HIS A 133 1.29 -0.88 19.82
N THR A 134 0.34 -0.06 19.40
CA THR A 134 -0.14 -0.07 18.02
C THR A 134 -0.14 1.31 17.39
N LYS A 135 0.86 2.11 17.70
CA LYS A 135 0.97 3.45 17.13
C LYS A 135 1.88 3.42 15.93
N GLN A 136 1.31 3.67 14.77
CA GLN A 136 2.07 3.98 13.59
C GLN A 136 2.80 5.30 13.81
N ASN A 137 4.12 5.28 13.70
CA ASN A 137 4.96 6.48 13.85
C ASN A 137 5.55 6.95 12.52
N TYR A 138 4.87 6.65 11.43
CA TYR A 138 5.24 7.06 10.08
C TYR A 138 4.00 7.49 9.29
N TYR A 139 4.20 8.25 8.25
CA TYR A 139 3.17 8.59 7.27
C TYR A 139 3.66 8.35 5.84
N ILE A 140 2.72 8.08 4.95
CA ILE A 140 2.99 7.89 3.53
C ILE A 140 3.03 9.26 2.86
N ASN A 141 4.17 9.59 2.26
CA ASN A 141 4.34 10.85 1.54
C ASN A 141 3.78 10.72 0.13
N ILE A 142 2.73 11.47 -0.17
CA ILE A 142 2.08 11.53 -1.48
C ILE A 142 2.20 12.91 -2.15
N ASP A 143 3.14 13.73 -1.73
CA ASP A 143 3.31 15.08 -2.29
C ASP A 143 3.56 15.05 -3.81
N GLN A 144 4.29 14.03 -4.28
CA GLN A 144 4.55 13.85 -5.70
C GLN A 144 3.26 13.50 -6.46
N GLU A 145 2.46 12.58 -5.92
CA GLU A 145 1.19 12.15 -6.50
C GLU A 145 0.17 13.30 -6.54
N LEU A 146 0.14 14.11 -5.49
CA LEU A 146 -0.68 15.32 -5.44
C LEU A 146 -0.30 16.30 -6.55
N ARG A 147 0.99 16.59 -6.72
CA ARG A 147 1.48 17.48 -7.79
C ARG A 147 1.18 16.94 -9.18
N VAL A 148 1.39 15.64 -9.41
CA VAL A 148 1.08 15.00 -10.69
C VAL A 148 -0.40 15.08 -11.00
N PHE A 149 -1.23 14.84 -10.00
CA PHE A 149 -2.68 14.88 -10.14
C PHE A 149 -3.20 16.30 -10.39
N GLU A 150 -2.73 17.27 -9.61
CA GLU A 150 -3.09 18.68 -9.73
C GLU A 150 -2.68 19.24 -11.10
N TYR A 151 -1.42 19.03 -11.50
CA TYR A 151 -0.93 19.49 -12.80
C TYR A 151 -1.73 18.93 -13.97
N ALA A 152 -2.17 17.69 -13.89
CA ALA A 152 -3.01 17.07 -14.90
C ALA A 152 -4.45 17.61 -14.90
N LEU A 153 -4.89 18.22 -13.80
CA LEU A 153 -6.19 18.85 -13.67
C LEU A 153 -6.23 20.25 -14.29
N ASP A 154 -5.29 21.10 -13.97
CA ASP A 154 -5.32 22.54 -14.30
C ASP A 154 -4.02 23.11 -14.87
N GLY A 155 -2.96 22.31 -14.94
CA GLY A 155 -1.68 22.71 -15.53
C GLY A 155 -0.73 23.42 -14.59
N ASP A 156 -1.03 23.52 -13.30
CA ASP A 156 -0.11 24.04 -12.29
C ASP A 156 -0.04 23.16 -11.03
N THR A 157 0.65 23.59 -10.00
CA THR A 157 0.86 22.86 -8.74
C THR A 157 0.77 23.78 -7.54
N ASN A 158 -0.11 24.79 -7.59
CA ASN A 158 -0.22 25.81 -6.55
C ASN A 158 -1.07 25.38 -5.33
N GLY A 159 -1.67 24.18 -5.38
CA GLY A 159 -2.46 23.60 -4.27
C GLY A 159 -3.90 24.08 -4.24
N ASP A 160 -4.40 24.68 -5.29
CA ASP A 160 -5.77 25.23 -5.27
C ASP A 160 -6.83 24.23 -5.78
N TYR A 161 -6.46 23.14 -6.40
CA TYR A 161 -7.35 22.03 -6.85
C TYR A 161 -8.68 22.53 -7.43
N ILE A 162 -8.63 23.01 -8.65
CA ILE A 162 -9.74 23.68 -9.31
C ILE A 162 -11.02 22.81 -9.36
N ASN A 163 -12.14 23.47 -9.30
CA ASN A 163 -13.43 22.86 -9.53
C ASN A 163 -13.57 22.36 -10.97
N ILE A 164 -13.41 21.05 -11.16
CA ILE A 164 -13.43 20.42 -12.46
C ILE A 164 -14.74 19.74 -12.69
N ASN A 165 -15.54 20.35 -13.54
CA ASN A 165 -16.88 19.87 -13.86
C ASN A 165 -16.94 19.00 -15.12
N THR A 166 -15.82 18.84 -15.84
CA THR A 166 -15.83 18.05 -17.06
C THR A 166 -15.34 16.63 -16.80
N GLU A 167 -16.09 15.65 -17.25
CA GLU A 167 -15.70 14.25 -17.16
C GLU A 167 -14.38 13.98 -17.90
N SER A 168 -14.13 14.68 -18.98
CA SER A 168 -12.90 14.58 -19.76
C SER A 168 -11.66 14.99 -18.94
N ALA A 169 -11.71 16.11 -18.22
CA ALA A 169 -10.59 16.57 -17.38
C ALA A 169 -10.32 15.59 -16.23
N LYS A 170 -11.39 15.12 -15.57
CA LYS A 170 -11.27 14.09 -14.54
C LYS A 170 -10.60 12.82 -15.06
N ARG A 171 -11.04 12.33 -16.22
CA ARG A 171 -10.47 11.13 -16.84
C ARG A 171 -9.00 11.32 -17.21
N ASN A 172 -8.63 12.50 -17.73
CA ASN A 172 -7.24 12.81 -18.05
C ASN A 172 -6.37 12.81 -16.78
N ALA A 173 -6.81 13.45 -15.71
CA ALA A 173 -6.08 13.49 -14.45
C ALA A 173 -5.90 12.08 -13.84
N LEU A 174 -6.96 11.26 -13.84
CA LEU A 174 -6.88 9.88 -13.38
C LEU A 174 -5.93 9.04 -14.24
N ASN A 175 -5.96 9.20 -15.56
CA ASN A 175 -5.05 8.48 -16.45
C ASN A 175 -3.59 8.86 -16.15
N THR A 176 -3.31 10.14 -15.96
CA THR A 176 -1.95 10.61 -15.62
C THR A 176 -1.49 10.06 -14.26
N LEU A 177 -2.36 10.12 -13.25
CA LEU A 177 -2.09 9.56 -11.93
C LEU A 177 -1.83 8.05 -11.99
N LEU A 178 -2.71 7.29 -12.65
CA LEU A 178 -2.59 5.84 -12.73
C LEU A 178 -1.36 5.39 -13.52
N GLN A 179 -1.01 6.10 -14.60
CA GLN A 179 0.25 5.84 -15.33
C GLN A 179 1.48 6.09 -14.45
N HIS A 180 1.45 7.15 -13.63
CA HIS A 180 2.52 7.43 -12.67
C HIS A 180 2.61 6.31 -11.62
N LEU A 181 1.49 5.92 -11.03
CA LEU A 181 1.43 4.87 -10.01
C LEU A 181 1.80 3.49 -10.58
N ASP A 182 1.38 3.17 -11.80
CA ASP A 182 1.75 1.93 -12.47
C ASP A 182 3.28 1.83 -12.63
N LYS A 183 3.92 2.86 -13.17
CA LYS A 183 5.39 2.90 -13.27
C LYS A 183 6.07 2.76 -11.92
N LYS A 184 5.55 3.42 -10.90
CA LYS A 184 6.12 3.48 -9.55
C LYS A 184 5.97 2.17 -8.78
N LEU A 185 4.84 1.49 -8.91
CA LEU A 185 4.46 0.32 -8.12
C LEU A 185 4.60 -1.00 -8.87
N MET A 186 4.31 -0.99 -10.17
CA MET A 186 4.22 -2.20 -10.99
C MET A 186 5.20 -2.22 -12.16
N GLY A 187 6.05 -1.19 -12.30
CA GLY A 187 7.03 -1.12 -13.41
C GLY A 187 6.42 -0.85 -14.78
N GLY A 188 5.16 -0.42 -14.84
CA GLY A 188 4.41 -0.20 -16.09
C GLY A 188 3.72 -1.46 -16.63
N GLU A 189 3.57 -2.49 -15.80
CA GLU A 189 3.00 -3.79 -16.18
C GLU A 189 1.56 -4.02 -15.69
N MET A 190 0.82 -2.95 -15.37
CA MET A 190 -0.57 -3.09 -14.93
C MET A 190 -1.45 -3.61 -16.07
N PRO A 191 -2.20 -4.70 -15.89
CA PRO A 191 -3.11 -5.21 -16.90
C PRO A 191 -4.16 -4.16 -17.30
N SER A 192 -4.44 -4.05 -18.60
CA SER A 192 -5.38 -3.05 -19.14
C SER A 192 -6.79 -3.16 -18.56
N GLU A 193 -7.25 -4.38 -18.29
CA GLU A 193 -8.54 -4.64 -17.66
C GLU A 193 -8.58 -4.09 -16.24
N TYR A 194 -7.50 -4.31 -15.47
CA TYR A 194 -7.39 -3.82 -14.12
C TYR A 194 -7.29 -2.28 -14.07
N TYR A 195 -6.50 -1.70 -14.97
CA TYR A 195 -6.43 -0.25 -15.17
C TYR A 195 -7.81 0.36 -15.43
N THR A 196 -8.59 -0.25 -16.32
CA THR A 196 -9.95 0.18 -16.65
C THR A 196 -10.88 0.07 -15.45
N ALA A 197 -10.78 -1.01 -14.67
CA ALA A 197 -11.61 -1.21 -13.47
C ALA A 197 -11.33 -0.14 -12.41
N ILE A 198 -10.06 0.18 -12.13
CA ILE A 198 -9.68 1.24 -11.19
C ILE A 198 -10.17 2.60 -11.71
N THR A 199 -9.94 2.91 -12.97
CA THR A 199 -10.40 4.18 -13.56
C THR A 199 -11.92 4.34 -13.41
N THR A 200 -12.68 3.30 -13.71
CA THR A 200 -14.14 3.31 -13.58
C THR A 200 -14.58 3.55 -12.15
N HIS A 201 -13.95 2.89 -11.18
CA HIS A 201 -14.24 3.09 -9.77
C HIS A 201 -13.96 4.53 -9.34
N LEU A 202 -12.77 5.05 -9.66
CA LEU A 202 -12.37 6.41 -9.26
C LEU A 202 -13.23 7.50 -9.93
N MET A 203 -13.65 7.28 -11.18
CA MET A 203 -14.59 8.19 -11.85
C MET A 203 -15.95 8.28 -11.14
N ASN A 204 -16.40 7.19 -10.53
CA ASN A 204 -17.67 7.13 -9.80
C ASN A 204 -17.59 7.73 -8.38
N MET A 205 -16.40 8.02 -7.88
CA MET A 205 -16.25 8.71 -6.61
C MET A 205 -16.71 10.15 -6.70
N ASN A 206 -17.18 10.69 -5.57
CA ASN A 206 -17.60 12.09 -5.49
C ASN A 206 -16.39 13.00 -5.24
N TRP A 207 -15.82 13.57 -6.31
CA TRP A 207 -14.68 14.47 -6.23
C TRP A 207 -14.71 15.50 -7.39
N GLY A 208 -13.89 16.55 -7.27
CA GLY A 208 -13.72 17.58 -8.29
C GLY A 208 -14.89 18.58 -8.35
N LYS A 209 -15.72 18.65 -7.32
CA LYS A 209 -16.80 19.63 -7.23
C LYS A 209 -16.40 20.89 -6.49
N THR A 210 -15.36 20.80 -5.66
CA THR A 210 -14.86 21.90 -4.85
C THR A 210 -13.34 21.86 -4.83
N LYS A 211 -12.71 23.01 -4.63
CA LYS A 211 -11.29 23.11 -4.31
C LYS A 211 -11.02 22.41 -2.98
N ASN A 212 -10.75 21.13 -3.02
CA ASN A 212 -10.66 20.35 -1.79
C ASN A 212 -9.50 19.35 -1.85
N PHE A 213 -8.41 19.70 -1.18
CA PHE A 213 -7.27 18.83 -0.95
C PHE A 213 -7.68 17.44 -0.44
N THR A 214 -8.71 17.36 0.42
CA THR A 214 -9.19 16.08 0.96
C THR A 214 -9.78 15.19 -0.12
N GLU A 215 -10.49 15.74 -1.10
CA GLU A 215 -11.02 14.97 -2.23
C GLU A 215 -9.89 14.39 -3.10
N ALA A 216 -8.93 15.24 -3.49
CA ALA A 216 -7.76 14.82 -4.27
C ALA A 216 -6.97 13.71 -3.53
N ARG A 217 -6.69 13.91 -2.26
CA ARG A 217 -6.01 12.92 -1.42
C ARG A 217 -6.76 11.60 -1.35
N ASN A 218 -8.08 11.62 -1.18
CA ASN A 218 -8.88 10.40 -1.09
C ASN A 218 -8.84 9.60 -2.40
N VAL A 219 -8.91 10.28 -3.54
CA VAL A 219 -8.75 9.65 -4.87
C VAL A 219 -7.39 8.97 -4.99
N ILE A 220 -6.32 9.68 -4.61
CA ILE A 220 -4.95 9.14 -4.65
C ILE A 220 -4.81 7.95 -3.70
N TYR A 221 -5.32 8.04 -2.49
CA TYR A 221 -5.28 6.95 -1.51
C TYR A 221 -6.04 5.70 -1.98
N ASP A 222 -7.21 5.88 -2.59
CA ASP A 222 -7.95 4.77 -3.15
C ASP A 222 -7.23 4.15 -4.34
N ALA A 223 -6.66 4.97 -5.24
CA ALA A 223 -5.83 4.47 -6.34
C ALA A 223 -4.66 3.61 -5.84
N ILE A 224 -3.89 4.13 -4.88
CA ILE A 224 -2.76 3.41 -4.28
C ILE A 224 -3.25 2.13 -3.61
N ARG A 225 -4.31 2.19 -2.81
CA ARG A 225 -4.86 1.04 -2.09
C ARG A 225 -5.25 -0.06 -3.06
N PHE A 226 -5.99 0.24 -4.12
CA PHE A 226 -6.36 -0.76 -5.12
C PHE A 226 -5.13 -1.43 -5.73
N ILE A 227 -4.13 -0.66 -6.11
CA ILE A 227 -2.92 -1.23 -6.72
C ILE A 227 -2.19 -2.14 -5.74
N VAL A 228 -1.83 -1.64 -4.54
CA VAL A 228 -0.95 -2.38 -3.61
C VAL A 228 -1.63 -3.56 -2.90
N THR A 229 -2.96 -3.65 -2.97
CA THR A 229 -3.71 -4.78 -2.44
C THR A 229 -4.19 -5.75 -3.52
N SER A 230 -3.82 -5.51 -4.78
CA SER A 230 -4.17 -6.40 -5.89
C SER A 230 -3.28 -7.63 -5.94
N SER A 231 -3.81 -8.71 -6.51
CA SER A 231 -3.02 -9.89 -6.84
C SER A 231 -1.86 -9.58 -7.79
N PHE A 232 -2.03 -8.62 -8.70
CA PHE A 232 -0.99 -8.21 -9.65
C PHE A 232 0.22 -7.57 -8.96
N PHE A 233 0.00 -6.75 -7.94
CA PHE A 233 1.08 -6.19 -7.13
C PHE A 233 1.75 -7.25 -6.25
N MET A 234 0.99 -8.25 -5.79
CA MET A 234 1.49 -9.34 -4.94
C MET A 234 2.30 -10.40 -5.71
N ILE A 235 2.40 -10.31 -7.03
CA ILE A 235 3.24 -11.18 -7.85
C ILE A 235 4.56 -10.49 -8.15
N GLN A 236 5.66 -11.19 -7.90
CA GLN A 236 7.01 -10.79 -8.29
C GLN A 236 7.34 -11.40 -9.66
N LYS A 237 7.53 -10.55 -10.64
CA LYS A 237 8.00 -10.92 -11.98
C LYS A 237 9.49 -10.66 -12.13
#